data_3fa77c6fc43c5a41c891899e6b4ef5fe
#
_entry.id   3fa77c6fc43c5a41c891899e6b4ef5fe
#
_cell.length_a   1.000
_cell.length_b   1.000
_cell.length_c   1.000
_cell.angle_alpha   90.00
_cell.angle_beta   90.00
_cell.angle_gamma   90.00
#
_symmetry.space_group_name_H-M   'P 1'
#
loop_
_entity.id
_entity.type
_entity.pdbx_description
1 polymer ?
#
loop_
_entity_poly.entity_id
_entity_poly.type
_entity_poly.pdbx_seq_one_letter_code
_entity_poly.pdbx_strand_id
1 'polypeptide(L)'
;MKTDFRVIDTGSLSAAENIALDEAMLEAKAEGLIPDTIRFLSFKPHTALVGQFQTVEKEIREDYCRENGIDINRRITGGGALYWGTGDVGWEIFSARKGQFGVSRVEDYYRIFCSAVARGLNNFGVRASFRPRNDIEVRGRKISGSGGTSSGDAFLFQGTLLVDLDIEFMLRSLRVPVEKLNYSEVNSLKDRITWLSREAGYLPSRDEIIDGLLKGFTGSLGISIYRGELTKKEKDIAASKLKYFGSRKHVYKIKDKKSQYYLKSITKSHKSVIKCSANIDIKRGMLKNLYFTGDFFVYPKRAIFDLESRLKNISIRDGCASGIIKDFFKGYQQPISGITAEELIQVLENCIAKTDLKKYGIPLKYFNDIYLIHSGFSNKNKIDYLLLPYCAKLPECEFRYRQGCSFCGKCSIGDAIKLSKKYGIKHMTIVSYEHLYETLLDLKKKRIKYYAGCCCEAFYNKHKQDFEKVDLPGILLNIDSTTCYDLGKEEDAYRGRFEGFTNIKLDLAEKIFKLMT
;
A
#
# COMPACT_ATOMS: atom_id res chain seq x y z
N MET A 1 -26.19 28.58 -16.41
CA MET A 1 -27.22 27.52 -16.21
C MET A 1 -26.64 26.50 -15.25
N LYS A 2 -27.44 25.96 -14.32
CA LYS A 2 -27.00 24.84 -13.49
C LYS A 2 -26.89 23.61 -14.38
N THR A 3 -25.86 22.80 -14.16
CA THR A 3 -25.71 21.54 -14.89
C THR A 3 -26.58 20.47 -14.24
N ASP A 4 -27.35 19.75 -15.05
CA ASP A 4 -28.23 18.69 -14.59
C ASP A 4 -27.50 17.36 -14.47
N PHE A 5 -27.55 16.76 -13.28
CA PHE A 5 -26.98 15.43 -13.02
C PHE A 5 -28.10 14.40 -12.89
N ARG A 6 -27.94 13.29 -13.59
CA ARG A 6 -28.76 12.10 -13.38
C ARG A 6 -28.34 11.43 -12.07
N VAL A 7 -29.29 11.06 -11.23
CA VAL A 7 -29.05 10.29 -10.00
C VAL A 7 -29.56 8.87 -10.18
N ILE A 8 -28.71 7.89 -9.92
CA ILE A 8 -29.05 6.46 -9.98
C ILE A 8 -28.68 5.82 -8.65
N ASP A 9 -29.56 4.99 -8.09
CA ASP A 9 -29.23 4.02 -7.06
C ASP A 9 -29.29 2.61 -7.64
N THR A 10 -28.14 1.93 -7.71
CA THR A 10 -28.06 0.55 -8.21
C THR A 10 -28.26 -0.49 -7.11
N GLY A 11 -28.47 -0.06 -5.87
CA GLY A 11 -28.65 -0.96 -4.74
C GLY A 11 -27.40 -1.77 -4.42
N SER A 12 -27.61 -3.01 -3.97
CA SER A 12 -26.55 -3.93 -3.58
C SER A 12 -26.28 -4.93 -4.69
N LEU A 13 -25.04 -4.95 -5.20
CA LEU A 13 -24.58 -5.84 -6.26
C LEU A 13 -23.29 -6.56 -5.81
N SER A 14 -22.93 -7.64 -6.51
CA SER A 14 -21.62 -8.29 -6.32
C SER A 14 -20.46 -7.38 -6.71
N ALA A 15 -19.25 -7.71 -6.27
CA ALA A 15 -18.07 -6.94 -6.65
C ALA A 15 -17.86 -6.91 -8.17
N ALA A 16 -18.04 -8.03 -8.85
CA ALA A 16 -17.89 -8.10 -10.29
C ALA A 16 -18.89 -7.21 -11.05
N GLU A 17 -20.15 -7.19 -10.61
CA GLU A 17 -21.21 -6.37 -11.21
C GLU A 17 -20.95 -4.88 -10.99
N ASN A 18 -20.61 -4.47 -9.76
CA ASN A 18 -20.29 -3.07 -9.47
C ASN A 18 -19.11 -2.57 -10.29
N ILE A 19 -18.01 -3.33 -10.35
CA ILE A 19 -16.81 -2.94 -11.11
C ILE A 19 -17.07 -2.95 -12.63
N ALA A 20 -17.90 -3.87 -13.12
CA ALA A 20 -18.33 -3.87 -14.53
C ALA A 20 -19.15 -2.62 -14.88
N LEU A 21 -20.03 -2.19 -13.98
CA LEU A 21 -20.79 -0.94 -14.13
C LEU A 21 -19.88 0.30 -14.06
N ASP A 22 -18.91 0.35 -13.14
CA ASP A 22 -17.95 1.45 -13.05
C ASP A 22 -17.23 1.66 -14.40
N GLU A 23 -16.71 0.59 -14.99
CA GLU A 23 -16.03 0.66 -16.29
C GLU A 23 -17.01 0.98 -17.43
N ALA A 24 -18.21 0.38 -17.44
CA ALA A 24 -19.22 0.61 -18.46
C ALA A 24 -19.71 2.08 -18.48
N MET A 25 -20.01 2.62 -17.31
CA MET A 25 -20.47 4.01 -17.19
C MET A 25 -19.36 5.01 -17.52
N LEU A 26 -18.12 4.71 -17.12
CA LEU A 26 -16.97 5.56 -17.49
C LEU A 26 -16.73 5.58 -19.02
N GLU A 27 -16.83 4.42 -19.66
CA GLU A 27 -16.70 4.26 -21.11
C GLU A 27 -17.86 4.97 -21.83
N ALA A 28 -19.11 4.73 -21.42
CA ALA A 28 -20.28 5.39 -21.99
C ALA A 28 -20.22 6.93 -21.81
N LYS A 29 -19.67 7.40 -20.69
CA LYS A 29 -19.46 8.84 -20.50
C LYS A 29 -18.37 9.39 -21.40
N ALA A 30 -17.28 8.66 -21.61
CA ALA A 30 -16.21 9.06 -22.52
C ALA A 30 -16.67 9.14 -23.98
N GLU A 31 -17.62 8.29 -24.36
CA GLU A 31 -18.27 8.29 -25.68
C GLU A 31 -19.42 9.31 -25.80
N GLY A 32 -19.74 10.04 -24.73
CA GLY A 32 -20.85 11.02 -24.73
C GLY A 32 -22.25 10.41 -24.75
N LEU A 33 -22.38 9.12 -24.43
CA LEU A 33 -23.65 8.38 -24.50
C LEU A 33 -24.55 8.57 -23.28
N ILE A 34 -23.99 9.09 -22.18
CA ILE A 34 -24.73 9.31 -20.93
C ILE A 34 -24.50 10.73 -20.39
N PRO A 35 -25.49 11.29 -19.68
CA PRO A 35 -25.32 12.56 -18.98
C PRO A 35 -24.34 12.44 -17.84
N ASP A 36 -23.98 13.57 -17.22
CA ASP A 36 -23.29 13.57 -15.94
C ASP A 36 -24.16 12.86 -14.90
N THR A 37 -23.56 11.96 -14.15
CA THR A 37 -24.30 11.02 -13.32
C THR A 37 -23.69 10.92 -11.93
N ILE A 38 -24.54 10.95 -10.90
CA ILE A 38 -24.22 10.51 -9.54
C ILE A 38 -24.84 9.13 -9.37
N ARG A 39 -23.99 8.14 -9.02
CA ARG A 39 -24.45 6.79 -8.72
C ARG A 39 -24.22 6.45 -7.25
N PHE A 40 -25.24 5.86 -6.62
CA PHE A 40 -25.13 5.22 -5.32
C PHE A 40 -25.13 3.71 -5.48
N LEU A 41 -24.35 3.03 -4.61
CA LEU A 41 -24.16 1.58 -4.68
C LEU A 41 -23.84 1.00 -3.29
N SER A 42 -23.99 -0.31 -3.18
CA SER A 42 -23.48 -1.12 -2.07
C SER A 42 -22.97 -2.45 -2.61
N PHE A 43 -22.21 -3.15 -1.80
CA PHE A 43 -21.70 -4.48 -2.14
C PHE A 43 -22.42 -5.56 -1.34
N LYS A 44 -22.74 -6.67 -2.00
CA LYS A 44 -23.25 -7.89 -1.37
C LYS A 44 -22.71 -9.10 -2.14
N PRO A 45 -21.99 -10.03 -1.47
CA PRO A 45 -21.65 -10.07 -0.03
C PRO A 45 -20.66 -8.98 0.40
N HIS A 46 -20.18 -9.04 1.67
CA HIS A 46 -19.05 -8.26 2.12
C HIS A 46 -17.88 -8.41 1.14
N THR A 47 -17.14 -7.35 0.90
CA THR A 47 -16.16 -7.35 -0.18
C THR A 47 -14.83 -6.73 0.26
N ALA A 48 -13.73 -7.39 -0.06
CA ALA A 48 -12.38 -6.86 0.06
C ALA A 48 -11.86 -6.46 -1.33
N LEU A 49 -11.58 -5.18 -1.54
CA LEU A 49 -11.14 -4.64 -2.83
C LEU A 49 -9.68 -4.20 -2.78
N VAL A 50 -8.87 -4.69 -3.72
CA VAL A 50 -7.55 -4.11 -3.97
C VAL A 50 -7.63 -2.97 -4.99
N GLY A 51 -6.73 -1.99 -4.85
CA GLY A 51 -6.55 -0.95 -5.86
C GLY A 51 -5.95 -1.49 -7.16
N GLN A 52 -6.07 -0.69 -8.22
CA GLN A 52 -5.63 -1.03 -9.59
C GLN A 52 -4.21 -1.60 -9.66
N PHE A 53 -3.28 -1.08 -8.83
CA PHE A 53 -1.84 -1.38 -8.86
C PHE A 53 -1.36 -2.27 -7.72
N GLN A 54 -2.28 -2.83 -6.91
CA GLN A 54 -1.92 -3.68 -5.77
C GLN A 54 -1.92 -5.17 -6.13
N THR A 55 -1.17 -5.97 -5.36
CA THR A 55 -1.21 -7.43 -5.41
C THR A 55 -2.16 -7.94 -4.32
N VAL A 56 -3.05 -8.85 -4.66
CA VAL A 56 -4.04 -9.40 -3.72
C VAL A 56 -3.35 -10.05 -2.52
N GLU A 57 -2.35 -10.87 -2.79
CA GLU A 57 -1.63 -11.67 -1.79
C GLU A 57 -0.90 -10.82 -0.74
N LYS A 58 -0.62 -9.54 -1.04
CA LYS A 58 0.05 -8.61 -0.12
C LYS A 58 -0.90 -7.76 0.70
N GLU A 59 -2.14 -7.65 0.27
CA GLU A 59 -3.10 -6.68 0.82
C GLU A 59 -4.31 -7.35 1.49
N ILE A 60 -4.64 -8.60 1.11
CA ILE A 60 -5.84 -9.31 1.58
C ILE A 60 -5.44 -10.64 2.21
N ARG A 61 -6.12 -11.01 3.28
CA ARG A 61 -6.04 -12.33 3.91
C ARG A 61 -7.05 -13.26 3.23
N GLU A 62 -6.62 -13.83 2.10
CA GLU A 62 -7.49 -14.60 1.20
C GLU A 62 -8.19 -15.78 1.90
N ASP A 63 -7.47 -16.50 2.77
CA ASP A 63 -8.04 -17.65 3.48
C ASP A 63 -9.19 -17.20 4.40
N TYR A 64 -8.96 -16.15 5.19
CA TYR A 64 -10.01 -15.58 6.04
C TYR A 64 -11.21 -15.10 5.24
N CYS A 65 -10.97 -14.39 4.12
CA CYS A 65 -12.05 -13.93 3.25
C CYS A 65 -12.88 -15.10 2.70
N ARG A 66 -12.23 -16.18 2.27
CA ARG A 66 -12.87 -17.38 1.75
C ARG A 66 -13.73 -18.08 2.81
N GLU A 67 -13.18 -18.25 4.01
CA GLU A 67 -13.86 -18.90 5.15
C GLU A 67 -15.09 -18.11 5.63
N ASN A 68 -15.10 -16.79 5.44
CA ASN A 68 -16.15 -15.90 5.92
C ASN A 68 -17.06 -15.36 4.80
N GLY A 69 -16.98 -15.91 3.58
CA GLY A 69 -17.84 -15.53 2.46
C GLY A 69 -17.66 -14.09 1.99
N ILE A 70 -16.44 -13.53 2.15
CA ILE A 70 -16.10 -12.19 1.71
C ILE A 70 -15.59 -12.27 0.28
N ASP A 71 -16.22 -11.53 -0.64
CA ASP A 71 -15.80 -11.46 -2.03
C ASP A 71 -14.47 -10.69 -2.17
N ILE A 72 -13.63 -11.11 -3.09
CA ILE A 72 -12.34 -10.46 -3.36
C ILE A 72 -12.32 -9.98 -4.79
N ASN A 73 -12.15 -8.66 -4.99
CA ASN A 73 -12.04 -8.13 -6.34
C ASN A 73 -11.03 -6.97 -6.41
N ARG A 74 -10.86 -6.46 -7.62
CA ARG A 74 -9.96 -5.36 -7.96
C ARG A 74 -10.75 -4.22 -8.60
N ARG A 75 -10.74 -3.05 -7.95
CA ARG A 75 -11.37 -1.87 -8.54
C ARG A 75 -10.54 -1.27 -9.67
N ILE A 76 -11.18 -0.48 -10.52
CA ILE A 76 -10.52 0.20 -11.65
C ILE A 76 -9.77 1.47 -11.23
N THR A 77 -9.94 1.93 -10.00
CA THR A 77 -9.26 3.09 -9.43
C THR A 77 -8.00 2.71 -8.65
N GLY A 78 -7.07 3.64 -8.45
CA GLY A 78 -5.88 3.44 -7.62
C GLY A 78 -6.17 3.46 -6.12
N GLY A 79 -5.12 3.55 -5.32
CA GLY A 79 -5.18 3.61 -3.85
C GLY A 79 -5.01 2.26 -3.15
N GLY A 80 -5.12 2.25 -1.82
CA GLY A 80 -4.91 1.09 -0.95
C GLY A 80 -6.07 0.10 -0.95
N ALA A 81 -5.85 -1.08 -0.41
CA ALA A 81 -6.92 -2.05 -0.20
C ALA A 81 -7.96 -1.52 0.79
N LEU A 82 -9.19 -1.94 0.60
CA LEU A 82 -10.31 -1.57 1.46
C LEU A 82 -11.24 -2.75 1.67
N TYR A 83 -11.95 -2.73 2.77
CA TYR A 83 -13.05 -3.60 3.08
C TYR A 83 -14.36 -2.82 2.94
N TRP A 84 -15.38 -3.49 2.43
CA TRP A 84 -16.70 -2.94 2.24
C TRP A 84 -17.75 -3.81 2.93
N GLY A 85 -18.42 -3.24 3.94
CA GLY A 85 -19.53 -3.86 4.62
C GLY A 85 -20.80 -3.81 3.77
N THR A 86 -21.71 -4.77 3.95
CA THR A 86 -22.98 -4.79 3.20
C THR A 86 -23.90 -3.62 3.51
N GLY A 87 -23.71 -2.95 4.66
CA GLY A 87 -24.44 -1.73 5.05
C GLY A 87 -23.79 -0.43 4.55
N ASP A 88 -22.57 -0.46 4.05
CA ASP A 88 -21.87 0.73 3.60
C ASP A 88 -22.45 1.27 2.30
N VAL A 89 -22.37 2.58 2.10
CA VAL A 89 -22.89 3.27 0.92
C VAL A 89 -21.75 3.85 0.10
N GLY A 90 -21.67 3.47 -1.17
CA GLY A 90 -20.82 4.08 -2.16
C GLY A 90 -21.48 5.26 -2.85
N TRP A 91 -20.67 6.21 -3.22
CA TRP A 91 -21.08 7.33 -4.05
C TRP A 91 -20.06 7.53 -5.18
N GLU A 92 -20.54 7.78 -6.36
CA GLU A 92 -19.77 7.92 -7.59
C GLU A 92 -20.23 9.11 -8.41
N ILE A 93 -19.29 9.77 -9.07
CA ILE A 93 -19.55 10.87 -9.98
C ILE A 93 -18.90 10.55 -11.30
N PHE A 94 -19.70 10.46 -12.35
CA PHE A 94 -19.27 10.32 -13.75
C PHE A 94 -19.50 11.66 -14.45
N SER A 95 -18.43 12.30 -14.91
CA SER A 95 -18.51 13.60 -15.57
C SER A 95 -17.34 13.81 -16.53
N ALA A 96 -17.38 14.90 -17.30
CA ALA A 96 -16.30 15.31 -18.18
C ALA A 96 -15.31 16.25 -17.48
N ARG A 97 -14.03 16.19 -17.88
CA ARG A 97 -12.94 16.98 -17.27
C ARG A 97 -13.03 18.48 -17.54
N LYS A 98 -13.57 18.88 -18.68
CA LYS A 98 -13.47 20.27 -19.12
C LYS A 98 -14.54 21.15 -18.49
N GLY A 99 -14.09 22.07 -17.63
CA GLY A 99 -14.79 23.31 -17.33
C GLY A 99 -15.95 23.28 -16.36
N GLN A 100 -16.47 22.11 -15.98
CA GLN A 100 -17.75 22.01 -15.30
C GLN A 100 -17.72 22.50 -13.84
N PHE A 101 -16.60 22.29 -13.14
CA PHE A 101 -16.46 22.68 -11.74
C PHE A 101 -15.43 23.79 -11.52
N GLY A 102 -14.98 24.45 -12.61
CA GLY A 102 -13.99 25.54 -12.53
C GLY A 102 -12.60 25.09 -12.03
N VAL A 103 -12.31 23.79 -12.07
CA VAL A 103 -11.05 23.21 -11.61
C VAL A 103 -10.36 22.41 -12.70
N SER A 104 -9.03 22.44 -12.70
CA SER A 104 -8.20 21.76 -13.70
C SER A 104 -7.32 20.67 -13.09
N ARG A 105 -7.02 20.75 -11.79
CA ARG A 105 -6.13 19.82 -11.09
C ARG A 105 -6.94 18.73 -10.39
N VAL A 106 -6.39 17.52 -10.39
CA VAL A 106 -7.04 16.35 -9.77
C VAL A 106 -7.28 16.55 -8.27
N GLU A 107 -6.35 17.22 -7.58
CA GLU A 107 -6.45 17.53 -6.15
C GLU A 107 -7.66 18.42 -5.84
N ASP A 108 -8.02 19.30 -6.75
CA ASP A 108 -9.18 20.18 -6.57
C ASP A 108 -10.50 19.40 -6.66
N TYR A 109 -10.58 18.37 -7.53
CA TYR A 109 -11.73 17.46 -7.57
C TYR A 109 -11.91 16.72 -6.24
N TYR A 110 -10.80 16.22 -5.64
CA TYR A 110 -10.87 15.61 -4.31
C TYR A 110 -11.44 16.59 -3.29
N ARG A 111 -10.94 17.80 -3.28
CA ARG A 111 -11.38 18.83 -2.34
C ARG A 111 -12.88 19.15 -2.48
N ILE A 112 -13.38 19.40 -3.70
CA ILE A 112 -14.78 19.81 -3.90
C ILE A 112 -15.75 18.66 -3.62
N PHE A 113 -15.49 17.44 -4.10
CA PHE A 113 -16.39 16.30 -3.92
C PHE A 113 -16.39 15.79 -2.48
N CYS A 114 -15.22 15.64 -1.86
CA CYS A 114 -15.16 15.23 -0.46
C CYS A 114 -15.76 16.28 0.47
N SER A 115 -15.60 17.58 0.18
CA SER A 115 -16.25 18.65 0.95
C SER A 115 -17.77 18.64 0.79
N ALA A 116 -18.27 18.30 -0.41
CA ALA A 116 -19.70 18.17 -0.64
C ALA A 116 -20.30 17.00 0.17
N VAL A 117 -19.61 15.86 0.19
CA VAL A 117 -20.01 14.72 1.03
C VAL A 117 -19.94 15.06 2.51
N ALA A 118 -18.86 15.70 2.96
CA ALA A 118 -18.73 16.15 4.35
C ALA A 118 -19.88 17.09 4.77
N ARG A 119 -20.28 18.02 3.87
CA ARG A 119 -21.46 18.87 4.09
C ARG A 119 -22.75 18.05 4.15
N GLY A 120 -22.88 17.01 3.32
CA GLY A 120 -24.04 16.10 3.35
C GLY A 120 -24.19 15.41 4.71
N LEU A 121 -23.09 15.05 5.37
CA LEU A 121 -23.09 14.41 6.68
C LEU A 121 -23.61 15.31 7.81
N ASN A 122 -23.61 16.65 7.63
CA ASN A 122 -24.21 17.56 8.61
C ASN A 122 -25.71 17.33 8.81
N ASN A 123 -26.43 16.74 7.82
CA ASN A 123 -27.86 16.39 7.97
C ASN A 123 -28.09 15.32 9.06
N PHE A 124 -27.06 14.61 9.47
CA PHE A 124 -27.08 13.59 10.53
C PHE A 124 -26.46 14.10 11.84
N GLY A 125 -26.20 15.42 11.96
CA GLY A 125 -25.50 16.00 13.11
C GLY A 125 -23.98 15.70 13.13
N VAL A 126 -23.43 15.10 12.07
CA VAL A 126 -22.03 14.67 11.98
C VAL A 126 -21.18 15.75 11.34
N ARG A 127 -20.33 16.41 12.13
CA ARG A 127 -19.39 17.44 11.67
C ARG A 127 -18.16 16.80 11.05
N ALA A 128 -18.25 16.50 9.76
CA ALA A 128 -17.16 15.93 8.97
C ALA A 128 -16.37 17.02 8.22
N SER A 129 -15.13 16.74 7.90
CA SER A 129 -14.25 17.61 7.10
C SER A 129 -13.44 16.81 6.10
N PHE A 130 -13.09 17.46 4.99
CA PHE A 130 -12.15 16.90 4.03
C PHE A 130 -10.73 16.92 4.62
N ARG A 131 -10.09 15.77 4.63
CA ARG A 131 -8.67 15.63 4.94
C ARG A 131 -7.90 15.37 3.65
N PRO A 132 -7.00 16.26 3.25
CA PRO A 132 -6.12 15.97 2.12
C PRO A 132 -5.33 14.68 2.37
N ARG A 133 -5.34 13.74 1.43
CA ARG A 133 -5.63 13.87 -0.03
C ARG A 133 -7.03 13.47 -0.47
N ASN A 134 -7.60 12.46 0.16
CA ASN A 134 -8.73 11.72 -0.35
C ASN A 134 -9.63 11.15 0.76
N ASP A 135 -9.45 11.58 1.99
CA ASP A 135 -10.23 11.12 3.13
C ASP A 135 -11.24 12.19 3.59
N ILE A 136 -12.34 11.72 4.16
CA ILE A 136 -13.27 12.52 4.95
C ILE A 136 -13.15 12.00 6.37
N GLU A 137 -13.03 12.92 7.33
CA GLU A 137 -12.84 12.59 8.73
C GLU A 137 -13.82 13.29 9.65
N VAL A 138 -14.04 12.68 10.81
CA VAL A 138 -14.78 13.23 11.95
C VAL A 138 -13.86 13.16 13.16
N ARG A 139 -13.49 14.32 13.73
CA ARG A 139 -12.58 14.40 14.88
C ARG A 139 -11.27 13.61 14.69
N GLY A 140 -10.67 13.73 13.51
CA GLY A 140 -9.43 13.02 13.15
C GLY A 140 -9.58 11.54 12.78
N ARG A 141 -10.80 10.99 12.76
CA ARG A 141 -11.09 9.60 12.38
C ARG A 141 -11.73 9.55 11.01
N LYS A 142 -11.21 8.67 10.14
CA LYS A 142 -11.70 8.48 8.78
C LYS A 142 -13.10 7.84 8.80
N ILE A 143 -14.04 8.48 8.11
CA ILE A 143 -15.40 7.97 7.87
C ILE A 143 -15.62 7.60 6.40
N SER A 144 -14.81 8.16 5.48
CA SER A 144 -14.93 7.94 4.04
C SER A 144 -13.54 8.01 3.40
N GLY A 145 -13.29 7.15 2.43
CA GLY A 145 -12.13 7.22 1.54
C GLY A 145 -12.60 7.39 0.11
N SER A 146 -11.83 8.12 -0.71
CA SER A 146 -12.18 8.36 -2.11
C SER A 146 -11.05 8.02 -3.06
N GLY A 147 -11.39 7.84 -4.34
CA GLY A 147 -10.48 7.56 -5.42
C GLY A 147 -11.07 7.95 -6.76
N GLY A 148 -10.24 7.97 -7.79
CA GLY A 148 -10.72 8.30 -9.12
C GLY A 148 -9.90 7.65 -10.23
N THR A 149 -10.46 7.66 -11.43
CA THR A 149 -9.81 7.25 -12.67
C THR A 149 -10.42 8.00 -13.86
N SER A 150 -9.82 7.91 -15.03
CA SER A 150 -10.36 8.55 -16.25
C SER A 150 -10.22 7.68 -17.48
N SER A 151 -11.03 8.02 -18.46
CA SER A 151 -10.94 7.52 -19.82
C SER A 151 -11.23 8.68 -20.78
N GLY A 152 -10.28 9.03 -21.65
CA GLY A 152 -10.40 10.22 -22.46
C GLY A 152 -10.64 11.49 -21.62
N ASP A 153 -11.65 12.26 -21.99
CA ASP A 153 -12.09 13.46 -21.26
C ASP A 153 -13.05 13.15 -20.10
N ALA A 154 -13.53 11.92 -19.96
CA ALA A 154 -14.40 11.51 -18.87
C ALA A 154 -13.60 11.07 -17.62
N PHE A 155 -14.19 11.27 -16.46
CA PHE A 155 -13.67 10.75 -15.20
C PHE A 155 -14.76 10.06 -14.38
N LEU A 156 -14.31 9.09 -13.60
CA LEU A 156 -15.01 8.52 -12.45
C LEU A 156 -14.32 9.01 -11.19
N PHE A 157 -15.08 9.61 -10.30
CA PHE A 157 -14.67 9.92 -8.94
C PHE A 157 -15.59 9.17 -7.97
N GLN A 158 -15.04 8.39 -7.07
CA GLN A 158 -15.82 7.52 -6.18
C GLN A 158 -15.34 7.60 -4.74
N GLY A 159 -16.24 7.31 -3.81
CA GLY A 159 -15.91 7.20 -2.39
C GLY A 159 -16.82 6.21 -1.66
N THR A 160 -16.31 5.75 -0.53
CA THR A 160 -17.04 4.92 0.42
C THR A 160 -17.56 5.80 1.55
N LEU A 161 -18.77 5.57 2.03
CA LEU A 161 -19.22 6.03 3.34
C LEU A 161 -19.38 4.81 4.23
N LEU A 162 -18.58 4.74 5.28
CA LEU A 162 -18.72 3.71 6.32
C LEU A 162 -19.97 4.03 7.13
N VAL A 163 -20.95 3.14 7.13
CA VAL A 163 -22.27 3.37 7.75
C VAL A 163 -22.40 2.62 9.05
N ASP A 164 -22.14 1.31 9.04
CA ASP A 164 -22.20 0.46 10.22
C ASP A 164 -21.10 -0.62 10.13
N LEU A 165 -19.92 -0.29 10.64
CA LEU A 165 -18.70 -1.04 10.40
C LEU A 165 -18.41 -2.05 11.52
N ASP A 166 -18.31 -3.33 11.19
CA ASP A 166 -17.57 -4.29 11.99
C ASP A 166 -16.06 -4.15 11.74
N ILE A 167 -15.41 -3.41 12.63
CA ILE A 167 -13.99 -3.10 12.51
C ILE A 167 -13.10 -4.34 12.66
N GLU A 168 -13.49 -5.33 13.48
CA GLU A 168 -12.73 -6.57 13.63
C GLU A 168 -12.76 -7.39 12.35
N PHE A 169 -13.94 -7.47 11.72
CA PHE A 169 -14.10 -8.18 10.45
C PHE A 169 -13.25 -7.55 9.34
N MET A 170 -13.23 -6.21 9.29
CA MET A 170 -12.37 -5.46 8.38
C MET A 170 -10.88 -5.74 8.64
N LEU A 171 -10.42 -5.64 9.88
CA LEU A 171 -9.01 -5.83 10.23
C LEU A 171 -8.52 -7.26 9.98
N ARG A 172 -9.40 -8.26 10.12
CA ARG A 172 -9.11 -9.66 9.80
C ARG A 172 -9.08 -9.92 8.30
N SER A 173 -9.81 -9.15 7.51
CA SER A 173 -9.87 -9.30 6.03
C SER A 173 -8.66 -8.71 5.34
N LEU A 174 -8.12 -7.62 5.86
CA LEU A 174 -7.04 -6.86 5.21
C LEU A 174 -5.70 -7.11 5.87
N ARG A 175 -4.64 -7.19 5.05
CA ARG A 175 -3.27 -7.02 5.52
C ARG A 175 -2.99 -5.52 5.57
N VAL A 176 -3.01 -4.95 6.76
CA VAL A 176 -2.70 -3.52 6.89
C VAL A 176 -1.26 -3.29 6.43
N PRO A 177 -1.01 -2.41 5.46
CA PRO A 177 0.35 -2.15 5.01
C PRO A 177 1.21 -1.65 6.16
N VAL A 178 2.21 -2.43 6.51
CA VAL A 178 3.14 -2.13 7.63
C VAL A 178 3.83 -0.79 7.42
N GLU A 179 4.10 -0.47 6.17
CA GLU A 179 4.74 0.78 5.77
C GLU A 179 3.89 2.02 6.08
N LYS A 180 2.60 1.85 6.34
CA LYS A 180 1.67 2.94 6.70
C LYS A 180 1.55 3.16 8.22
N LEU A 181 2.10 2.26 9.04
CA LEU A 181 1.96 2.30 10.48
C LEU A 181 3.22 2.87 11.12
N ASN A 182 3.08 3.95 11.89
CA ASN A 182 4.09 4.38 12.86
C ASN A 182 3.90 3.61 14.17
N TYR A 183 4.94 3.50 14.99
CA TYR A 183 4.92 2.70 16.23
C TYR A 183 3.78 3.04 17.19
N SER A 184 3.47 4.33 17.38
CA SER A 184 2.34 4.81 18.19
C SER A 184 0.96 4.51 17.59
N GLU A 185 0.91 4.03 16.35
CA GLU A 185 -0.29 3.93 15.54
C GLU A 185 -0.90 2.53 15.47
N VAL A 186 -0.20 1.50 15.93
CA VAL A 186 -0.69 0.12 15.91
C VAL A 186 -1.86 -0.07 16.88
N ASN A 187 -1.83 0.57 18.04
CA ASN A 187 -2.95 0.56 18.98
C ASN A 187 -4.16 1.40 18.51
N SER A 188 -4.02 2.15 17.43
CA SER A 188 -4.96 3.22 17.07
C SER A 188 -5.64 3.06 15.71
N LEU A 189 -5.52 1.93 15.00
CA LEU A 189 -6.33 1.73 13.80
C LEU A 189 -7.83 1.82 14.12
N LYS A 190 -8.25 1.23 15.24
CA LYS A 190 -9.61 1.37 15.78
C LYS A 190 -9.96 2.83 16.13
N ASP A 191 -8.96 3.60 16.54
CA ASP A 191 -9.13 5.01 16.90
C ASP A 191 -9.05 5.96 15.70
N ARG A 192 -8.65 5.46 14.52
CA ARG A 192 -8.51 6.23 13.28
C ARG A 192 -9.66 6.09 12.31
N ILE A 193 -10.56 5.17 12.57
CA ILE A 193 -11.73 4.90 11.72
C ILE A 193 -12.98 5.12 12.54
N THR A 194 -13.99 5.69 11.91
CA THR A 194 -15.33 5.83 12.46
C THR A 194 -16.35 5.58 11.36
N TRP A 195 -17.61 5.49 11.74
CA TRP A 195 -18.72 5.22 10.83
C TRP A 195 -19.96 6.00 11.22
N LEU A 196 -20.89 6.11 10.30
CA LEU A 196 -22.01 7.04 10.42
C LEU A 196 -22.91 6.75 11.62
N SER A 197 -23.30 5.49 11.85
CA SER A 197 -24.18 5.13 12.98
C SER A 197 -23.57 5.47 14.33
N ARG A 198 -22.25 5.30 14.46
CA ARG A 198 -21.49 5.68 15.68
C ARG A 198 -21.50 7.20 15.92
N GLU A 199 -21.27 7.98 14.87
CA GLU A 199 -21.17 9.45 15.00
C GLU A 199 -22.53 10.14 15.09
N ALA A 200 -23.56 9.59 14.43
CA ALA A 200 -24.93 10.10 14.47
C ALA A 200 -25.70 9.65 15.73
N GLY A 201 -25.28 8.54 16.37
CA GLY A 201 -25.97 7.95 17.51
C GLY A 201 -27.17 7.07 17.13
N TYR A 202 -27.44 6.88 15.85
CA TYR A 202 -28.44 5.97 15.31
C TYR A 202 -28.03 5.49 13.93
N LEU A 203 -28.67 4.43 13.42
CA LEU A 203 -28.42 3.92 12.08
C LEU A 203 -29.41 4.54 11.09
N PRO A 204 -28.98 5.51 10.25
CA PRO A 204 -29.83 6.09 9.22
C PRO A 204 -30.19 5.05 8.15
N SER A 205 -31.38 5.16 7.59
CA SER A 205 -31.78 4.36 6.43
C SER A 205 -30.97 4.73 5.18
N ARG A 206 -30.90 3.82 4.20
CA ARG A 206 -30.23 4.07 2.93
C ARG A 206 -30.75 5.33 2.22
N ASP A 207 -32.06 5.51 2.19
CA ASP A 207 -32.70 6.66 1.54
C ASP A 207 -32.35 7.98 2.24
N GLU A 208 -32.37 8.00 3.57
CA GLU A 208 -31.92 9.18 4.34
C GLU A 208 -30.45 9.52 4.02
N ILE A 209 -29.58 8.50 3.92
CA ILE A 209 -28.16 8.70 3.60
C ILE A 209 -28.02 9.31 2.20
N ILE A 210 -28.69 8.72 1.20
CA ILE A 210 -28.66 9.21 -0.18
C ILE A 210 -29.16 10.65 -0.25
N ASP A 211 -30.28 10.96 0.36
CA ASP A 211 -30.86 12.31 0.35
C ASP A 211 -29.96 13.32 1.08
N GLY A 212 -29.34 12.91 2.18
CA GLY A 212 -28.37 13.73 2.88
C GLY A 212 -27.15 14.07 2.02
N LEU A 213 -26.59 13.08 1.33
CA LEU A 213 -25.47 13.28 0.42
C LEU A 213 -25.85 14.12 -0.80
N LEU A 214 -27.04 13.92 -1.37
CA LEU A 214 -27.54 14.73 -2.49
C LEU A 214 -27.71 16.22 -2.11
N LYS A 215 -28.20 16.51 -0.91
CA LYS A 215 -28.22 17.90 -0.37
C LYS A 215 -26.82 18.48 -0.28
N GLY A 216 -25.82 17.68 0.12
CA GLY A 216 -24.43 18.08 0.14
C GLY A 216 -23.88 18.38 -1.26
N PHE A 217 -24.13 17.52 -2.24
CA PHE A 217 -23.69 17.71 -3.63
C PHE A 217 -24.37 18.94 -4.27
N THR A 218 -25.69 19.04 -4.22
CA THR A 218 -26.43 20.17 -4.81
C THR A 218 -26.05 21.51 -4.19
N GLY A 219 -25.92 21.54 -2.86
CA GLY A 219 -25.57 22.75 -2.11
C GLY A 219 -24.12 23.20 -2.25
N SER A 220 -23.19 22.29 -2.62
CA SER A 220 -21.76 22.61 -2.76
C SER A 220 -21.30 22.77 -4.20
N LEU A 221 -21.89 22.03 -5.14
CA LEU A 221 -21.43 21.97 -6.53
C LEU A 221 -22.24 22.88 -7.48
N GLY A 222 -23.34 23.49 -7.00
CA GLY A 222 -24.19 24.33 -7.83
C GLY A 222 -24.91 23.58 -8.96
N ILE A 223 -25.12 22.27 -8.78
CA ILE A 223 -25.80 21.40 -9.76
C ILE A 223 -27.28 21.25 -9.44
N SER A 224 -28.08 20.90 -10.44
CA SER A 224 -29.42 20.36 -10.32
C SER A 224 -29.39 18.84 -10.53
N ILE A 225 -30.36 18.14 -9.98
CA ILE A 225 -30.42 16.67 -10.05
C ILE A 225 -31.79 16.20 -10.51
N TYR A 226 -31.82 15.06 -11.19
CA TYR A 226 -33.05 14.33 -11.48
C TYR A 226 -32.83 12.83 -11.31
N ARG A 227 -33.85 12.12 -10.84
CA ARG A 227 -33.82 10.66 -10.70
C ARG A 227 -33.85 10.01 -12.09
N GLY A 228 -33.05 8.95 -12.28
CA GLY A 228 -32.98 8.19 -13.50
C GLY A 228 -32.61 6.75 -13.27
N GLU A 229 -32.51 5.99 -14.35
CA GLU A 229 -32.13 4.58 -14.34
C GLU A 229 -30.96 4.33 -15.29
N LEU A 230 -30.35 3.14 -15.17
CA LEU A 230 -29.38 2.66 -16.15
C LEU A 230 -30.04 2.49 -17.52
N THR A 231 -29.45 3.08 -18.54
CA THR A 231 -29.89 2.90 -19.92
C THR A 231 -29.62 1.46 -20.39
N LYS A 232 -30.30 1.05 -21.47
CA LYS A 232 -30.01 -0.25 -22.08
C LYS A 232 -28.55 -0.37 -22.50
N LYS A 233 -27.96 0.68 -23.04
CA LYS A 233 -26.55 0.72 -23.47
C LYS A 233 -25.58 0.48 -22.31
N GLU A 234 -25.81 1.11 -21.16
CA GLU A 234 -24.99 0.90 -19.96
C GLU A 234 -25.09 -0.54 -19.48
N LYS A 235 -26.29 -1.11 -19.45
CA LYS A 235 -26.53 -2.51 -19.08
C LYS A 235 -25.85 -3.49 -20.03
N ASP A 236 -25.93 -3.26 -21.33
CA ASP A 236 -25.32 -4.11 -22.36
C ASP A 236 -23.78 -4.07 -22.27
N ILE A 237 -23.18 -2.89 -22.09
CA ILE A 237 -21.72 -2.75 -21.90
C ILE A 237 -21.29 -3.45 -20.61
N ALA A 238 -21.99 -3.24 -19.50
CA ALA A 238 -21.67 -3.88 -18.23
C ALA A 238 -21.76 -5.41 -18.32
N ALA A 239 -22.82 -5.94 -18.94
CA ALA A 239 -23.01 -7.38 -19.16
C ALA A 239 -21.86 -8.00 -19.98
N SER A 240 -21.39 -7.30 -21.02
CA SER A 240 -20.24 -7.74 -21.84
C SER A 240 -18.93 -7.86 -21.04
N LYS A 241 -18.77 -7.05 -20.00
CA LYS A 241 -17.57 -6.96 -19.15
C LYS A 241 -17.63 -7.86 -17.90
N LEU A 242 -18.83 -8.29 -17.49
CA LEU A 242 -19.04 -9.00 -16.23
C LEU A 242 -18.15 -10.25 -16.09
N LYS A 243 -18.09 -11.08 -17.14
CA LYS A 243 -17.24 -12.28 -17.16
C LYS A 243 -15.76 -11.97 -16.90
N TYR A 244 -15.26 -10.85 -17.44
CA TYR A 244 -13.88 -10.42 -17.21
C TYR A 244 -13.67 -9.95 -15.78
N PHE A 245 -14.52 -9.07 -15.24
CA PHE A 245 -14.39 -8.53 -13.90
C PHE A 245 -14.64 -9.56 -12.80
N GLY A 246 -15.41 -10.62 -13.07
CA GLY A 246 -15.55 -11.79 -12.19
C GLY A 246 -14.44 -12.83 -12.31
N SER A 247 -13.47 -12.64 -13.21
CA SER A 247 -12.43 -13.64 -13.47
C SER A 247 -11.20 -13.48 -12.58
N ARG A 248 -10.57 -14.59 -12.22
CA ARG A 248 -9.22 -14.58 -11.58
C ARG A 248 -8.18 -13.81 -12.41
N LYS A 249 -8.32 -13.77 -13.74
CA LYS A 249 -7.45 -13.02 -14.64
C LYS A 249 -7.48 -11.52 -14.32
N HIS A 250 -8.64 -10.96 -14.02
CA HIS A 250 -8.78 -9.57 -13.62
C HIS A 250 -8.29 -9.34 -12.18
N VAL A 251 -8.80 -10.12 -11.23
CA VAL A 251 -8.52 -9.97 -9.80
C VAL A 251 -7.02 -10.06 -9.53
N TYR A 252 -6.35 -11.08 -10.07
CA TYR A 252 -4.92 -11.37 -9.86
C TYR A 252 -4.03 -10.92 -11.03
N LYS A 253 -4.45 -9.91 -11.81
CA LYS A 253 -3.64 -9.42 -12.95
C LYS A 253 -2.28 -8.84 -12.54
N ILE A 254 -2.22 -8.27 -11.34
CA ILE A 254 -0.97 -7.82 -10.73
C ILE A 254 -0.49 -8.94 -9.81
N LYS A 255 0.58 -9.60 -10.19
CA LYS A 255 1.17 -10.72 -9.43
C LYS A 255 2.43 -10.26 -8.72
N ASP A 256 2.60 -10.67 -7.46
CA ASP A 256 3.92 -10.61 -6.84
C ASP A 256 4.82 -11.63 -7.54
N LYS A 257 5.74 -11.14 -8.36
CA LYS A 257 6.70 -12.00 -9.03
C LYS A 257 7.74 -12.42 -8.00
N LYS A 258 7.53 -13.57 -7.36
CA LYS A 258 8.48 -14.24 -6.44
C LYS A 258 9.77 -14.71 -7.13
N SER A 259 10.04 -14.27 -8.37
CA SER A 259 11.22 -14.67 -9.13
C SER A 259 12.49 -14.16 -8.45
N GLN A 260 13.47 -15.03 -8.26
CA GLN A 260 14.82 -14.72 -7.78
C GLN A 260 15.55 -13.65 -8.62
N TYR A 261 15.02 -13.31 -9.79
CA TYR A 261 15.62 -12.40 -10.76
C TYR A 261 15.10 -10.96 -10.68
N TYR A 262 14.09 -10.68 -9.83
CA TYR A 262 13.58 -9.32 -9.66
C TYR A 262 14.19 -8.69 -8.42
N LEU A 263 14.90 -7.59 -8.63
CA LEU A 263 15.30 -6.72 -7.55
C LEU A 263 14.09 -5.89 -7.12
N LYS A 264 13.87 -5.80 -5.82
CA LYS A 264 12.69 -5.13 -5.25
C LYS A 264 13.12 -3.95 -4.39
N SER A 265 12.35 -2.90 -4.40
CA SER A 265 12.50 -1.78 -3.48
C SER A 265 11.15 -1.16 -3.15
N ILE A 266 11.10 -0.47 -2.04
CA ILE A 266 9.91 0.22 -1.56
C ILE A 266 10.31 1.64 -1.18
N THR A 267 9.50 2.60 -1.59
CA THR A 267 9.61 3.99 -1.15
C THR A 267 8.26 4.43 -0.61
N LYS A 268 8.29 5.03 0.60
CA LYS A 268 7.13 5.66 1.21
C LYS A 268 7.30 7.17 1.12
N SER A 269 6.34 7.85 0.54
CA SER A 269 6.19 9.30 0.65
C SER A 269 5.05 9.64 1.62
N HIS A 270 4.87 10.91 1.95
CA HIS A 270 3.68 11.34 2.71
C HIS A 270 2.36 10.96 2.00
N LYS A 271 2.45 10.56 0.76
CA LYS A 271 1.32 10.46 -0.18
C LYS A 271 1.12 9.10 -0.79
N SER A 272 2.09 8.21 -0.77
CA SER A 272 2.04 6.95 -1.49
C SER A 272 3.02 5.92 -0.93
N VAL A 273 2.71 4.67 -1.16
CA VAL A 273 3.66 3.56 -1.02
C VAL A 273 3.88 3.01 -2.42
N ILE A 274 5.09 3.18 -2.94
CA ILE A 274 5.48 2.73 -4.26
C ILE A 274 6.46 1.58 -4.11
N LYS A 275 6.17 0.48 -4.78
CA LYS A 275 7.02 -0.71 -4.85
C LYS A 275 7.51 -0.86 -6.29
N CYS A 276 8.81 -1.06 -6.47
CA CYS A 276 9.42 -1.37 -7.76
C CYS A 276 9.92 -2.82 -7.75
N SER A 277 9.60 -3.55 -8.81
CA SER A 277 10.17 -4.88 -9.09
C SER A 277 10.86 -4.82 -10.45
N ALA A 278 12.20 -4.83 -10.46
CA ALA A 278 13.02 -4.65 -11.64
C ALA A 278 13.80 -5.92 -12.00
N ASN A 279 13.65 -6.40 -13.22
CA ASN A 279 14.46 -7.47 -13.79
C ASN A 279 15.67 -6.86 -14.47
N ILE A 280 16.84 -7.04 -13.88
CA ILE A 280 18.10 -6.43 -14.33
C ILE A 280 19.09 -7.52 -14.78
N ASP A 281 19.53 -7.44 -16.03
CA ASP A 281 20.69 -8.17 -16.50
C ASP A 281 21.96 -7.45 -16.02
N ILE A 282 22.46 -7.87 -14.85
CA ILE A 282 23.60 -7.23 -14.19
C ILE A 282 24.88 -7.38 -15.01
N LYS A 283 25.03 -8.47 -15.79
CA LYS A 283 26.22 -8.66 -16.63
C LYS A 283 26.32 -7.62 -17.73
N ARG A 284 25.19 -7.32 -18.36
CA ARG A 284 25.09 -6.35 -19.46
C ARG A 284 24.79 -4.93 -18.98
N GLY A 285 24.40 -4.74 -17.72
CA GLY A 285 23.97 -3.45 -17.19
C GLY A 285 22.66 -2.98 -17.83
N MET A 286 21.70 -3.88 -18.00
CA MET A 286 20.45 -3.63 -18.74
C MET A 286 19.22 -3.91 -17.85
N LEU A 287 18.32 -2.95 -17.77
CA LEU A 287 16.97 -3.13 -17.23
C LEU A 287 16.10 -3.80 -18.29
N LYS A 288 15.77 -5.08 -18.09
CA LYS A 288 14.96 -5.86 -19.04
C LYS A 288 13.49 -5.44 -19.01
N ASN A 289 12.94 -5.36 -17.84
CA ASN A 289 11.61 -4.85 -17.57
C ASN A 289 11.46 -4.52 -16.08
N LEU A 290 10.43 -3.77 -15.76
CA LEU A 290 10.07 -3.43 -14.38
C LEU A 290 8.57 -3.31 -14.23
N TYR A 291 8.13 -3.27 -12.95
CA TYR A 291 6.75 -3.02 -12.58
C TYR A 291 6.71 -2.10 -11.38
N PHE A 292 5.89 -1.04 -11.47
CA PHE A 292 5.53 -0.20 -10.34
C PHE A 292 4.19 -0.67 -9.77
N THR A 293 4.18 -1.02 -8.49
CA THR A 293 2.99 -1.48 -7.76
C THR A 293 2.85 -0.71 -6.45
N GLY A 294 1.71 -0.81 -5.79
CA GLY A 294 1.54 -0.21 -4.46
C GLY A 294 0.25 0.58 -4.29
N ASP A 295 0.26 1.43 -3.26
CA ASP A 295 -0.84 2.28 -2.89
C ASP A 295 -0.56 3.72 -3.35
N PHE A 296 -0.86 3.98 -4.60
CA PHE A 296 -0.73 5.31 -5.20
C PHE A 296 -1.85 5.57 -6.21
N PHE A 297 -2.09 6.84 -6.45
CA PHE A 297 -2.93 7.31 -7.53
C PHE A 297 -2.06 7.76 -8.70
N VAL A 298 -2.53 7.56 -9.91
CA VAL A 298 -1.90 8.09 -11.12
C VAL A 298 -2.96 8.49 -12.12
N TYR A 299 -2.75 9.63 -12.72
CA TYR A 299 -3.63 10.22 -13.69
C TYR A 299 -2.82 10.76 -14.88
N PRO A 300 -3.10 10.38 -16.13
CA PRO A 300 -4.04 9.34 -16.53
C PRO A 300 -3.56 7.93 -16.14
N LYS A 301 -4.50 7.02 -15.93
CA LYS A 301 -4.27 5.62 -15.48
C LYS A 301 -3.23 4.88 -16.33
N ARG A 302 -3.22 5.14 -17.64
CA ARG A 302 -2.33 4.47 -18.58
C ARG A 302 -0.87 4.87 -18.45
N ALA A 303 -0.58 6.05 -17.87
CA ALA A 303 0.77 6.61 -17.83
C ALA A 303 1.81 5.66 -17.20
N ILE A 304 1.46 4.91 -16.14
CA ILE A 304 2.38 3.95 -15.52
C ILE A 304 2.74 2.81 -16.49
N PHE A 305 1.77 2.26 -17.19
CA PHE A 305 2.02 1.16 -18.14
C PHE A 305 2.83 1.62 -19.35
N ASP A 306 2.59 2.84 -19.82
CA ASP A 306 3.34 3.44 -20.92
C ASP A 306 4.79 3.73 -20.49
N LEU A 307 4.99 4.22 -19.27
CA LEU A 307 6.32 4.41 -18.68
C LEU A 307 7.07 3.08 -18.52
N GLU A 308 6.43 2.06 -17.93
CA GLU A 308 7.00 0.71 -17.79
C GLU A 308 7.42 0.14 -19.15
N SER A 309 6.64 0.41 -20.19
CA SER A 309 6.96 0.01 -21.57
C SER A 309 8.20 0.73 -22.11
N ARG A 310 8.34 2.03 -21.85
CA ARG A 310 9.54 2.82 -22.28
C ARG A 310 10.80 2.42 -21.53
N LEU A 311 10.68 1.93 -20.30
CA LEU A 311 11.81 1.50 -19.47
C LEU A 311 12.27 0.05 -19.75
N LYS A 312 11.76 -0.57 -20.80
CA LYS A 312 12.21 -1.92 -21.21
C LYS A 312 13.49 -1.86 -22.04
N ASN A 313 14.42 -2.79 -21.73
CA ASN A 313 15.68 -2.99 -22.43
C ASN A 313 16.55 -1.72 -22.53
N ILE A 314 16.58 -0.93 -21.47
CA ILE A 314 17.43 0.28 -21.37
C ILE A 314 18.67 0.01 -20.52
N SER A 315 19.70 0.87 -20.66
CA SER A 315 20.86 0.87 -19.78
C SER A 315 20.47 1.32 -18.37
N ILE A 316 21.07 0.71 -17.34
CA ILE A 316 20.98 1.18 -15.95
C ILE A 316 22.11 2.13 -15.57
N ARG A 317 23.01 2.45 -16.50
CA ARG A 317 24.19 3.30 -16.26
C ARG A 317 23.85 4.77 -16.51
N ASP A 318 24.64 5.64 -15.91
CA ASP A 318 24.71 7.09 -16.19
C ASP A 318 23.37 7.82 -16.06
N GLY A 319 22.48 7.35 -15.18
CA GLY A 319 21.18 7.97 -14.97
C GLY A 319 20.20 7.86 -16.15
N CYS A 320 20.45 6.97 -17.11
CA CYS A 320 19.62 6.80 -18.31
C CYS A 320 18.14 6.57 -17.96
N ALA A 321 17.85 5.70 -16.98
CA ALA A 321 16.48 5.44 -16.55
C ALA A 321 15.81 6.69 -15.95
N SER A 322 16.55 7.44 -15.14
CA SER A 322 16.07 8.67 -14.50
C SER A 322 15.80 9.78 -15.52
N GLY A 323 16.64 9.89 -16.56
CA GLY A 323 16.42 10.78 -17.70
C GLY A 323 15.12 10.43 -18.42
N ILE A 324 14.94 9.17 -18.79
CA ILE A 324 13.72 8.70 -19.49
C ILE A 324 12.46 8.98 -18.67
N ILE A 325 12.48 8.79 -17.34
CA ILE A 325 11.33 9.09 -16.48
C ILE A 325 11.02 10.58 -16.48
N LYS A 326 12.02 11.44 -16.33
CA LYS A 326 11.83 12.90 -16.36
C LYS A 326 11.28 13.39 -17.69
N ASP A 327 11.84 12.91 -18.80
CA ASP A 327 11.38 13.29 -20.15
C ASP A 327 9.97 12.76 -20.43
N PHE A 328 9.66 11.57 -19.93
CA PHE A 328 8.31 11.01 -20.03
C PHE A 328 7.27 11.89 -19.32
N PHE A 329 7.54 12.34 -18.10
CA PHE A 329 6.63 13.21 -17.34
C PHE A 329 6.44 14.58 -18.00
N LYS A 330 7.49 15.12 -18.64
CA LYS A 330 7.42 16.41 -19.38
C LYS A 330 6.66 16.29 -20.71
N GLY A 331 6.87 15.19 -21.42
CA GLY A 331 6.37 15.00 -22.79
C GLY A 331 5.12 14.13 -22.91
N TYR A 332 4.51 13.70 -21.80
CA TYR A 332 3.29 12.89 -21.88
C TYR A 332 2.10 13.74 -22.33
N GLN A 333 1.22 13.16 -23.17
CA GLN A 333 0.11 13.87 -23.82
C GLN A 333 -0.80 14.66 -22.87
N GLN A 334 -0.89 14.23 -21.63
CA GLN A 334 -1.67 14.87 -20.57
C GLN A 334 -0.80 14.99 -19.31
N PRO A 335 -0.91 16.05 -18.52
CA PRO A 335 -0.18 16.17 -17.26
C PRO A 335 -0.38 14.96 -16.35
N ILE A 336 0.71 14.31 -15.95
CA ILE A 336 0.67 13.20 -14.98
C ILE A 336 0.54 13.79 -13.59
N SER A 337 -0.43 13.31 -12.81
CA SER A 337 -0.66 13.75 -11.44
C SER A 337 -0.89 12.54 -10.50
N GLY A 338 -0.86 12.80 -9.21
CA GLY A 338 -1.02 11.79 -8.14
C GLY A 338 0.27 11.07 -7.75
N ILE A 339 1.28 11.06 -8.62
CA ILE A 339 2.63 10.53 -8.41
C ILE A 339 3.63 11.46 -9.10
N THR A 340 4.86 11.53 -8.61
CA THR A 340 5.92 12.36 -9.19
C THR A 340 6.99 11.53 -9.89
N ALA A 341 7.73 12.16 -10.80
CA ALA A 341 8.88 11.54 -11.45
C ALA A 341 9.96 11.15 -10.42
N GLU A 342 10.19 12.03 -9.44
CA GLU A 342 11.19 11.85 -8.38
C GLU A 342 10.89 10.62 -7.52
N GLU A 343 9.63 10.38 -7.17
CA GLU A 343 9.22 9.19 -6.40
C GLU A 343 9.50 7.90 -7.18
N LEU A 344 9.21 7.88 -8.49
CA LEU A 344 9.48 6.72 -9.34
C LEU A 344 10.98 6.51 -9.58
N ILE A 345 11.73 7.59 -9.76
CA ILE A 345 13.19 7.55 -9.89
C ILE A 345 13.79 6.96 -8.62
N GLN A 346 13.44 7.49 -7.46
CA GLN A 346 14.00 7.04 -6.19
C GLN A 346 13.78 5.54 -5.96
N VAL A 347 12.56 5.05 -6.19
CA VAL A 347 12.28 3.62 -6.00
C VAL A 347 13.02 2.74 -7.01
N LEU A 348 13.22 3.19 -8.24
CA LEU A 348 13.98 2.46 -9.25
C LEU A 348 15.49 2.48 -8.96
N GLU A 349 16.05 3.62 -8.59
CA GLU A 349 17.47 3.75 -8.22
C GLU A 349 17.81 2.89 -7.00
N ASN A 350 16.91 2.77 -6.01
CA ASN A 350 17.07 1.84 -4.90
C ASN A 350 17.13 0.35 -5.37
N CYS A 351 16.41 -0.02 -6.44
CA CYS A 351 16.57 -1.35 -7.05
C CYS A 351 17.93 -1.50 -7.74
N ILE A 352 18.33 -0.48 -8.52
CA ILE A 352 19.58 -0.49 -9.30
C ILE A 352 20.79 -0.56 -8.36
N ALA A 353 20.80 0.20 -7.28
CA ALA A 353 21.87 0.22 -6.29
C ALA A 353 22.19 -1.17 -5.70
N LYS A 354 21.18 -2.06 -5.59
CA LYS A 354 21.41 -3.45 -5.14
C LYS A 354 22.35 -4.23 -6.06
N THR A 355 22.48 -3.82 -7.33
CA THR A 355 23.40 -4.50 -8.28
C THR A 355 24.88 -4.38 -7.88
N ASP A 356 25.22 -3.36 -7.08
CA ASP A 356 26.57 -3.18 -6.56
C ASP A 356 27.04 -4.32 -5.64
N LEU A 357 26.10 -5.01 -4.99
CA LEU A 357 26.41 -6.19 -4.17
C LEU A 357 27.16 -7.29 -4.93
N LYS A 358 27.00 -7.34 -6.26
CA LYS A 358 27.74 -8.28 -7.11
C LYS A 358 29.25 -8.04 -7.06
N LYS A 359 29.71 -6.79 -6.93
CA LYS A 359 31.13 -6.43 -6.85
C LYS A 359 31.85 -7.11 -5.67
N TYR A 360 31.07 -7.49 -4.65
CA TYR A 360 31.55 -8.14 -3.44
C TYR A 360 31.31 -9.66 -3.43
N GLY A 361 30.97 -10.25 -4.59
CA GLY A 361 30.75 -11.68 -4.72
C GLY A 361 29.51 -12.21 -3.99
N ILE A 362 28.56 -11.33 -3.62
CA ILE A 362 27.28 -11.73 -3.01
C ILE A 362 26.41 -12.37 -4.11
N PRO A 363 25.83 -13.57 -3.87
CA PRO A 363 24.93 -14.20 -4.83
C PRO A 363 23.65 -13.40 -5.05
N LEU A 364 23.16 -13.37 -6.29
CA LEU A 364 21.94 -12.61 -6.67
C LEU A 364 20.72 -12.96 -5.82
N LYS A 365 20.60 -14.22 -5.38
CA LYS A 365 19.50 -14.69 -4.53
C LYS A 365 19.35 -13.90 -3.21
N TYR A 366 20.42 -13.23 -2.76
CA TYR A 366 20.44 -12.46 -1.51
C TYR A 366 20.31 -10.96 -1.70
N PHE A 367 20.25 -10.44 -2.92
CA PHE A 367 20.20 -8.99 -3.14
C PHE A 367 18.97 -8.32 -2.52
N ASN A 368 17.86 -9.04 -2.44
CA ASN A 368 16.66 -8.54 -1.75
C ASN A 368 16.65 -8.79 -0.23
N ASP A 369 17.63 -9.55 0.27
CA ASP A 369 17.73 -9.89 1.68
C ASP A 369 18.71 -9.00 2.45
N ILE A 370 19.24 -7.97 1.81
CA ILE A 370 20.21 -7.03 2.39
C ILE A 370 19.63 -5.62 2.34
N TYR A 371 19.59 -4.97 3.50
CA TYR A 371 19.15 -3.58 3.66
C TYR A 371 20.28 -2.77 4.27
N LEU A 372 20.65 -1.66 3.64
CA LEU A 372 21.75 -0.80 4.05
C LEU A 372 21.21 0.45 4.75
N ILE A 373 21.82 0.83 5.87
CA ILE A 373 21.49 1.99 6.67
C ILE A 373 22.63 2.99 6.58
N HIS A 374 22.36 4.21 6.14
CA HIS A 374 23.27 5.38 6.01
C HIS A 374 24.52 5.21 5.14
N SER A 375 24.84 4.03 4.67
CA SER A 375 26.04 3.83 3.84
C SER A 375 25.78 2.81 2.74
N GLY A 376 26.48 2.94 1.63
CA GLY A 376 26.60 1.89 0.65
C GLY A 376 27.34 0.67 1.24
N PHE A 377 27.15 -0.50 0.62
CA PHE A 377 27.92 -1.68 1.01
C PHE A 377 29.42 -1.43 0.76
N SER A 378 30.24 -1.62 1.80
CA SER A 378 31.68 -1.50 1.70
C SER A 378 32.36 -2.52 2.61
N ASN A 379 33.28 -3.29 2.04
CA ASN A 379 34.13 -4.22 2.79
C ASN A 379 35.16 -3.52 3.69
N LYS A 380 35.25 -2.20 3.64
CA LYS A 380 36.08 -1.40 4.58
C LYS A 380 35.38 -1.15 5.91
N ASN A 381 34.07 -1.37 5.99
CA ASN A 381 33.32 -1.23 7.23
C ASN A 381 33.45 -2.51 8.04
N LYS A 382 33.93 -2.39 9.28
CA LYS A 382 34.01 -3.52 10.21
C LYS A 382 32.74 -3.60 11.06
N ILE A 383 32.12 -4.78 11.13
CA ILE A 383 30.97 -5.02 11.98
C ILE A 383 31.41 -5.20 13.43
N ASP A 384 30.96 -4.34 14.32
CA ASP A 384 31.27 -4.41 15.75
C ASP A 384 30.23 -5.21 16.53
N TYR A 385 28.93 -5.11 16.13
CA TYR A 385 27.79 -5.72 16.82
C TYR A 385 26.85 -6.42 15.86
N LEU A 386 26.29 -7.56 16.34
CA LEU A 386 25.18 -8.30 15.69
C LEU A 386 23.93 -8.23 16.58
N LEU A 387 22.85 -7.67 16.04
CA LEU A 387 21.55 -7.59 16.67
C LEU A 387 20.66 -8.75 16.20
N LEU A 388 20.26 -9.63 17.12
CA LEU A 388 19.51 -10.84 16.85
C LEU A 388 18.07 -10.70 17.33
N PRO A 389 17.04 -11.01 16.50
CA PRO A 389 15.66 -10.86 16.91
C PRO A 389 15.22 -12.02 17.81
N TYR A 390 14.48 -11.74 18.87
CA TYR A 390 13.95 -12.75 19.79
C TYR A 390 13.04 -13.77 19.08
N CYS A 391 12.33 -13.35 18.03
CA CYS A 391 11.43 -14.23 17.26
C CYS A 391 12.18 -15.35 16.50
N ALA A 392 13.51 -15.32 16.43
CA ALA A 392 14.31 -16.43 15.92
C ALA A 392 14.71 -17.45 17.00
N LYS A 393 14.29 -17.27 18.27
CA LYS A 393 14.32 -18.28 19.32
C LYS A 393 12.97 -18.99 19.38
N LEU A 394 12.96 -20.28 19.73
CA LEU A 394 11.72 -21.03 19.89
C LEU A 394 10.78 -20.41 20.94
N PRO A 395 9.46 -20.54 20.82
CA PRO A 395 8.51 -20.02 21.81
C PRO A 395 8.78 -20.49 23.24
N GLU A 396 9.14 -21.73 23.40
CA GLU A 396 9.45 -22.40 24.69
C GLU A 396 10.89 -22.17 25.19
N CYS A 397 11.70 -21.37 24.48
CA CYS A 397 13.07 -21.12 24.89
C CYS A 397 13.14 -20.19 26.10
N GLU A 398 13.79 -20.63 27.20
CA GLU A 398 13.98 -19.82 28.41
C GLU A 398 14.70 -18.47 28.16
N PHE A 399 15.53 -18.40 27.12
CA PHE A 399 16.24 -17.20 26.72
C PHE A 399 15.49 -16.37 25.68
N ARG A 400 14.21 -16.70 25.33
CA ARG A 400 13.51 -16.02 24.26
C ARG A 400 13.46 -14.50 24.46
N TYR A 401 13.14 -14.06 25.65
CA TYR A 401 12.99 -12.64 26.01
C TYR A 401 14.13 -12.07 26.83
N ARG A 402 15.27 -12.75 26.84
CA ARG A 402 16.47 -12.31 27.57
C ARG A 402 17.75 -12.62 26.80
N GLN A 403 18.85 -12.03 27.27
CA GLN A 403 20.17 -12.30 26.70
C GLN A 403 20.61 -13.74 26.95
N GLY A 404 21.49 -14.24 26.06
CA GLY A 404 22.05 -15.58 26.22
C GLY A 404 21.41 -16.66 25.34
N CYS A 405 21.99 -17.84 25.39
CA CYS A 405 21.59 -19.04 24.66
C CYS A 405 22.22 -20.28 25.31
N SER A 406 21.45 -21.33 25.46
CA SER A 406 21.95 -22.64 25.96
C SER A 406 22.66 -23.46 24.87
N PHE A 407 22.71 -23.02 23.64
CA PHE A 407 23.27 -23.71 22.48
C PHE A 407 22.67 -25.12 22.24
N CYS A 408 21.39 -25.28 22.51
CA CYS A 408 20.67 -26.54 22.40
C CYS A 408 20.50 -27.07 20.96
N GLY A 409 20.85 -26.26 19.94
CA GLY A 409 20.79 -26.65 18.54
C GLY A 409 19.37 -26.64 17.92
N LYS A 410 18.34 -26.21 18.68
CA LYS A 410 16.94 -26.23 18.19
C LYS A 410 16.53 -25.01 17.36
N CYS A 411 17.35 -23.96 17.29
CA CYS A 411 17.08 -22.75 16.52
C CYS A 411 18.38 -22.15 15.98
N SER A 412 18.26 -21.26 14.98
CA SER A 412 19.39 -20.60 14.31
C SER A 412 20.17 -19.60 15.17
N ILE A 413 19.64 -19.17 16.33
CA ILE A 413 20.31 -18.19 17.21
C ILE A 413 21.63 -18.71 17.76
N GLY A 414 21.67 -19.96 18.21
CA GLY A 414 22.92 -20.55 18.73
C GLY A 414 24.05 -20.52 17.70
N ASP A 415 23.73 -20.88 16.48
CA ASP A 415 24.70 -20.89 15.39
C ASP A 415 25.08 -19.47 14.93
N ALA A 416 24.13 -18.53 14.91
CA ALA A 416 24.43 -17.10 14.65
C ALA A 416 25.37 -16.52 15.72
N ILE A 417 25.21 -16.90 17.00
CA ILE A 417 26.11 -16.50 18.10
C ILE A 417 27.50 -17.13 17.93
N LYS A 418 27.58 -18.42 17.61
CA LYS A 418 28.89 -19.07 17.31
C LYS A 418 29.59 -18.37 16.15
N LEU A 419 28.82 -18.06 15.10
CA LEU A 419 29.33 -17.36 13.93
C LEU A 419 29.83 -15.96 14.29
N SER A 420 29.08 -15.17 15.05
CA SER A 420 29.51 -13.84 15.49
C SER A 420 30.82 -13.90 16.29
N LYS A 421 30.95 -14.87 17.22
CA LYS A 421 32.17 -15.11 18.01
C LYS A 421 33.36 -15.49 17.11
N LYS A 422 33.16 -16.35 16.08
CA LYS A 422 34.21 -16.73 15.11
C LYS A 422 34.80 -15.52 14.44
N TYR A 423 34.03 -14.50 14.17
CA TYR A 423 34.44 -13.25 13.51
C TYR A 423 34.71 -12.09 14.48
N GLY A 424 34.75 -12.31 15.78
CA GLY A 424 35.02 -11.29 16.78
C GLY A 424 33.93 -10.23 16.92
N ILE A 425 32.72 -10.53 16.47
CA ILE A 425 31.56 -9.63 16.52
C ILE A 425 30.82 -9.84 17.84
N LYS A 426 30.58 -8.78 18.60
CA LYS A 426 29.72 -8.81 19.78
C LYS A 426 28.26 -9.02 19.35
N HIS A 427 27.44 -9.64 20.18
CA HIS A 427 26.04 -9.90 19.84
C HIS A 427 25.09 -9.52 20.97
N MET A 428 23.84 -9.24 20.61
CA MET A 428 22.76 -8.91 21.53
C MET A 428 21.44 -9.43 20.99
N THR A 429 20.58 -9.96 21.87
CA THR A 429 19.18 -10.31 21.52
C THR A 429 18.29 -9.09 21.71
N ILE A 430 17.55 -8.73 20.67
CA ILE A 430 16.55 -7.66 20.69
C ILE A 430 15.18 -8.27 20.98
N VAL A 431 14.51 -7.77 22.02
CA VAL A 431 13.26 -8.36 22.55
C VAL A 431 12.02 -7.50 22.29
N SER A 432 12.18 -6.23 21.94
CA SER A 432 11.09 -5.34 21.55
C SER A 432 11.61 -4.22 20.65
N TYR A 433 10.71 -3.39 20.11
CA TYR A 433 11.11 -2.24 19.32
C TYR A 433 11.81 -1.17 20.16
N GLU A 434 11.29 -0.89 21.36
CA GLU A 434 11.91 0.06 22.29
C GLU A 434 13.34 -0.36 22.63
N HIS A 435 13.51 -1.65 22.97
CA HIS A 435 14.84 -2.20 23.24
C HIS A 435 15.78 -2.06 22.05
N LEU A 436 15.28 -2.23 20.80
CA LEU A 436 16.08 -1.97 19.60
C LEU A 436 16.51 -0.51 19.52
N TYR A 437 15.56 0.41 19.67
CA TYR A 437 15.81 1.84 19.52
C TYR A 437 16.81 2.35 20.59
N GLU A 438 16.61 1.98 21.84
CA GLU A 438 17.52 2.27 22.94
C GLU A 438 18.91 1.67 22.72
N THR A 439 18.97 0.41 22.24
CA THR A 439 20.23 -0.27 21.91
C THR A 439 21.01 0.50 20.82
N LEU A 440 20.34 0.91 19.75
CA LEU A 440 20.99 1.68 18.67
C LEU A 440 21.53 3.02 19.16
N LEU A 441 20.80 3.72 20.02
CA LEU A 441 21.27 4.97 20.65
C LEU A 441 22.47 4.73 21.57
N ASP A 442 22.47 3.65 22.35
CA ASP A 442 23.59 3.27 23.22
C ASP A 442 24.83 2.88 22.41
N LEU A 443 24.67 2.11 21.34
CA LEU A 443 25.77 1.78 20.42
C LEU A 443 26.39 3.04 19.79
N LYS A 444 25.56 4.00 19.39
CA LYS A 444 26.04 5.29 18.89
C LYS A 444 26.82 6.07 19.96
N LYS A 445 26.32 6.15 21.20
CA LYS A 445 27.02 6.77 22.33
C LYS A 445 28.38 6.10 22.60
N LYS A 446 28.45 4.77 22.47
CA LYS A 446 29.69 3.98 22.58
C LYS A 446 30.62 4.10 21.37
N ARG A 447 30.30 4.96 20.41
CA ARG A 447 31.07 5.21 19.19
C ARG A 447 31.29 3.95 18.33
N ILE A 448 30.36 3.03 18.36
CA ILE A 448 30.30 1.90 17.42
C ILE A 448 30.17 2.46 16.01
N LYS A 449 30.99 1.95 15.10
CA LYS A 449 31.05 2.48 13.73
C LYS A 449 30.05 1.80 12.79
N TYR A 450 29.81 0.50 12.98
CA TYR A 450 28.95 -0.28 12.11
C TYR A 450 28.33 -1.48 12.84
N TYR A 451 27.06 -1.72 12.60
CA TYR A 451 26.37 -2.89 13.15
C TYR A 451 25.75 -3.76 12.06
N ALA A 452 25.58 -5.04 12.34
CA ALA A 452 24.72 -5.95 11.61
C ALA A 452 23.47 -6.25 12.43
N GLY A 453 22.34 -6.47 11.78
CA GLY A 453 21.09 -6.92 12.43
C GLY A 453 20.33 -7.89 11.56
N CYS A 454 19.44 -8.66 12.17
CA CYS A 454 18.53 -9.55 11.46
C CYS A 454 17.09 -9.10 11.70
N CYS A 455 16.33 -8.85 10.63
CA CYS A 455 14.92 -8.49 10.74
C CYS A 455 14.16 -8.89 9.47
N CYS A 456 12.85 -8.97 9.53
CA CYS A 456 12.03 -9.18 8.33
C CYS A 456 11.92 -7.92 7.48
N GLU A 457 11.64 -8.08 6.18
CA GLU A 457 11.44 -6.99 5.24
C GLU A 457 10.36 -6.01 5.72
N ALA A 458 9.26 -6.52 6.25
CA ALA A 458 8.17 -5.71 6.75
C ALA A 458 8.60 -4.78 7.90
N PHE A 459 9.37 -5.30 8.87
CA PHE A 459 9.92 -4.52 9.97
C PHE A 459 10.89 -3.43 9.48
N TYR A 460 11.81 -3.78 8.58
CA TYR A 460 12.71 -2.81 7.97
C TYR A 460 11.96 -1.67 7.28
N ASN A 461 10.99 -2.01 6.40
CA ASN A 461 10.23 -1.02 5.66
C ASN A 461 9.42 -0.08 6.56
N LYS A 462 8.91 -0.60 7.68
CA LYS A 462 8.18 0.19 8.66
C LYS A 462 9.07 1.17 9.41
N HIS A 463 10.22 0.69 9.88
CA HIS A 463 11.12 1.42 10.77
C HIS A 463 12.32 2.06 10.07
N LYS A 464 12.32 2.09 8.72
CA LYS A 464 13.43 2.66 7.94
C LYS A 464 13.79 4.08 8.38
N GLN A 465 12.79 4.94 8.58
CA GLN A 465 13.01 6.31 9.04
C GLN A 465 13.59 6.39 10.46
N ASP A 466 13.25 5.44 11.33
CA ASP A 466 13.77 5.41 12.70
C ASP A 466 15.24 4.99 12.71
N PHE A 467 15.61 4.01 11.88
CA PHE A 467 17.02 3.68 11.64
C PHE A 467 17.82 4.88 11.09
N GLU A 468 17.23 5.61 10.14
CA GLU A 468 17.85 6.81 9.57
C GLU A 468 18.01 7.93 10.59
N LYS A 469 17.03 8.15 11.50
CA LYS A 469 17.11 9.17 12.57
C LYS A 469 18.21 8.88 13.59
N VAL A 470 18.45 7.62 13.92
CA VAL A 470 19.52 7.25 14.84
C VAL A 470 20.88 7.59 14.26
N ASP A 471 21.02 7.61 12.92
CA ASP A 471 22.25 7.96 12.23
C ASP A 471 23.46 7.12 12.70
N LEU A 472 23.27 5.80 12.72
CA LEU A 472 24.30 4.79 12.95
C LEU A 472 24.35 3.86 11.73
N PRO A 473 25.47 3.82 10.98
CA PRO A 473 25.59 2.97 9.80
C PRO A 473 25.46 1.48 10.14
N GLY A 474 24.77 0.75 9.28
CA GLY A 474 24.55 -0.68 9.52
C GLY A 474 24.06 -1.45 8.31
N ILE A 475 24.02 -2.76 8.50
CA ILE A 475 23.48 -3.71 7.53
C ILE A 475 22.44 -4.61 8.20
N LEU A 476 21.26 -4.69 7.59
CA LEU A 476 20.22 -5.59 8.07
C LEU A 476 20.05 -6.75 7.09
N LEU A 477 19.94 -7.94 7.64
CA LEU A 477 19.79 -9.19 6.90
C LEU A 477 18.37 -9.70 7.10
N ASN A 478 17.70 -10.00 5.99
CA ASN A 478 16.36 -10.57 6.03
C ASN A 478 16.35 -11.97 6.65
N ILE A 479 15.29 -12.26 7.39
CA ILE A 479 15.04 -13.56 8.01
C ILE A 479 14.17 -14.45 7.13
N ASP A 480 14.17 -15.75 7.38
CA ASP A 480 13.30 -16.71 6.70
C ASP A 480 11.99 -16.90 7.45
N SER A 481 11.01 -17.45 6.75
CA SER A 481 9.69 -17.89 7.25
C SER A 481 8.65 -16.79 7.45
N THR A 482 7.46 -17.24 7.83
CA THR A 482 6.29 -16.41 8.11
C THR A 482 6.57 -15.48 9.29
N THR A 483 6.37 -14.20 9.05
CA THR A 483 6.63 -13.15 10.03
C THR A 483 5.38 -12.84 10.87
N CYS A 484 5.56 -12.12 11.99
CA CYS A 484 4.43 -11.63 12.79
C CYS A 484 3.47 -10.77 11.95
N TYR A 485 3.98 -10.04 10.94
CA TYR A 485 3.19 -9.27 10.01
C TYR A 485 2.32 -10.12 9.08
N ASP A 486 2.86 -11.24 8.62
CA ASP A 486 2.09 -12.18 7.79
C ASP A 486 0.94 -12.83 8.57
N LEU A 487 1.11 -12.97 9.89
CA LEU A 487 0.12 -13.52 10.80
C LEU A 487 -0.81 -12.47 11.42
N GLY A 488 -0.58 -11.17 11.20
CA GLY A 488 -1.32 -10.09 11.84
C GLY A 488 -1.11 -9.98 13.35
N LYS A 489 0.08 -10.38 13.83
CA LYS A 489 0.49 -10.38 15.24
C LYS A 489 1.63 -9.41 15.51
N GLU A 490 1.72 -8.34 14.76
CA GLU A 490 2.76 -7.33 14.91
C GLU A 490 2.73 -6.62 16.26
N GLU A 491 1.55 -6.41 16.85
CA GLU A 491 1.43 -5.82 18.20
C GLU A 491 2.06 -6.72 19.27
N ASP A 492 1.81 -8.02 19.19
CA ASP A 492 2.42 -8.98 20.09
C ASP A 492 3.94 -8.99 19.94
N ALA A 493 4.41 -8.84 18.69
CA ALA A 493 5.84 -8.78 18.41
C ALA A 493 6.50 -7.53 18.98
N TYR A 494 5.85 -6.36 18.89
CA TYR A 494 6.38 -5.13 19.49
C TYR A 494 6.48 -5.20 21.00
N ARG A 495 5.51 -5.83 21.64
CA ARG A 495 5.47 -6.03 23.08
C ARG A 495 6.33 -7.22 23.55
N GLY A 496 7.08 -7.86 22.64
CA GLY A 496 7.88 -9.03 22.95
C GLY A 496 7.05 -10.28 23.30
N ARG A 497 5.82 -10.42 22.78
CA ARG A 497 4.90 -11.53 23.09
C ARG A 497 4.55 -12.40 21.88
N PHE A 498 5.19 -12.15 20.72
CA PHE A 498 4.93 -12.95 19.54
C PHE A 498 5.41 -14.39 19.70
N GLU A 499 4.51 -15.34 19.59
CA GLU A 499 4.78 -16.79 19.77
C GLU A 499 5.26 -17.50 18.50
N GLY A 500 5.27 -16.82 17.35
CA GLY A 500 5.78 -17.40 16.12
C GLY A 500 7.30 -17.60 16.15
N PHE A 501 7.80 -18.35 15.18
CA PHE A 501 9.21 -18.72 15.04
C PHE A 501 9.72 -18.44 13.64
N THR A 502 10.96 -17.94 13.53
CA THR A 502 11.65 -17.68 12.27
C THR A 502 13.09 -18.14 12.32
N ASN A 503 13.77 -18.13 11.17
CA ASN A 503 15.17 -18.53 11.07
C ASN A 503 16.04 -17.41 10.51
N ILE A 504 17.28 -17.35 10.97
CA ILE A 504 18.33 -16.50 10.42
C ILE A 504 18.96 -17.21 9.23
N LYS A 505 19.18 -16.45 8.15
CA LYS A 505 19.92 -16.92 6.95
C LYS A 505 21.41 -16.99 7.25
N LEU A 506 21.85 -18.08 7.92
CA LEU A 506 23.22 -18.22 8.41
C LEU A 506 24.27 -18.15 7.30
N ASP A 507 24.00 -18.72 6.13
CA ASP A 507 24.89 -18.67 4.98
C ASP A 507 25.08 -17.25 4.41
N LEU A 508 24.02 -16.41 4.46
CA LEU A 508 24.12 -15.00 4.15
C LEU A 508 24.92 -14.25 5.24
N ALA A 509 24.61 -14.49 6.51
CA ALA A 509 25.30 -13.86 7.63
C ALA A 509 26.81 -14.16 7.59
N GLU A 510 27.21 -15.41 7.40
CA GLU A 510 28.61 -15.80 7.31
C GLU A 510 29.32 -15.11 6.15
N LYS A 511 28.67 -15.01 5.00
CA LYS A 511 29.23 -14.34 3.84
C LYS A 511 29.47 -12.84 4.10
N ILE A 512 28.51 -12.18 4.73
CA ILE A 512 28.64 -10.76 5.11
C ILE A 512 29.73 -10.56 6.16
N PHE A 513 29.78 -11.40 7.20
CA PHE A 513 30.80 -11.29 8.24
C PHE A 513 32.20 -11.47 7.66
N LYS A 514 32.39 -12.51 6.80
CA LYS A 514 33.67 -12.71 6.11
C LYS A 514 34.13 -11.52 5.25
N LEU A 515 33.19 -10.72 4.73
CA LEU A 515 33.51 -9.55 3.90
C LEU A 515 33.77 -8.28 4.73
N MET A 516 33.26 -8.22 5.96
CA MET A 516 33.19 -6.98 6.76
C MET A 516 33.83 -7.15 8.16
N THR A 517 34.72 -8.09 8.35
CA THR A 517 35.57 -8.30 9.52
C THR A 517 37.02 -8.45 9.10
#